data_82607b0b9870a8e1e64f6bbe27f08393
#
_entry.id   82607b0b9870a8e1e64f6bbe27f08393
#
_cell.length_a   1.000
_cell.length_b   1.000
_cell.length_c   1.000
_cell.angle_alpha   90.00
_cell.angle_beta   90.00
_cell.angle_gamma   90.00
#
_symmetry.space_group_name_H-M   'P 1'
#
loop_
_entity.id
_entity.type
_entity.pdbx_description
1 polymer ?
#
loop_
_entity_poly.entity_id
_entity_poly.type
_entity_poly.pdbx_seq_one_letter_code
_entity_poly.pdbx_strand_id
1 'polypeptide(L)'
;GVELERILYRHLQILGTVMKSRPQAEKHAMVRRFREHWLERFSGGASLEPVVDSTFPLARAADAHRRMESAANVGKIILTMGDEDLVPAA
;
A
#
# COMPACT_ATOMS: atom_id res chain seq x y z
N GLY A 1 -23.92 -7.71 11.93
CA GLY A 1 -23.73 -9.14 12.10
C GLY A 1 -23.21 -9.80 10.82
N VAL A 2 -22.64 -10.99 10.94
CA VAL A 2 -22.14 -11.77 9.81
C VAL A 2 -23.08 -12.95 9.58
N GLU A 3 -23.51 -13.13 8.33
CA GLU A 3 -24.33 -14.27 7.97
C GLU A 3 -23.45 -15.51 7.74
N LEU A 4 -23.31 -16.35 8.77
CA LEU A 4 -22.50 -17.56 8.71
C LEU A 4 -22.97 -18.55 7.62
N GLU A 5 -24.27 -18.56 7.34
CA GLU A 5 -24.87 -19.39 6.30
C GLU A 5 -24.30 -19.08 4.91
N ARG A 6 -24.06 -17.81 4.60
CA ARG A 6 -23.42 -17.44 3.34
C ARG A 6 -21.98 -17.94 3.22
N ILE A 7 -21.26 -17.93 4.32
CA ILE A 7 -19.90 -18.46 4.34
C ILE A 7 -19.92 -19.96 4.04
N LEU A 8 -20.84 -20.68 4.68
CA LEU A 8 -20.99 -22.12 4.53
C LEU A 8 -21.35 -22.51 3.09
N TYR A 9 -22.46 -21.97 2.57
CA TYR A 9 -22.97 -22.41 1.28
C TYR A 9 -22.20 -21.88 0.06
N ARG A 10 -21.47 -20.79 0.21
CA ARG A 10 -20.61 -20.25 -0.85
C ARG A 10 -19.17 -20.72 -0.76
N HIS A 11 -18.86 -21.61 0.15
CA HIS A 11 -17.51 -22.13 0.36
C HIS A 11 -16.46 -21.02 0.57
N LEU A 12 -16.82 -19.98 1.32
CA LEU A 12 -15.96 -18.84 1.57
C LEU A 12 -15.00 -19.13 2.73
N GLN A 13 -13.89 -18.42 2.75
CA GLN A 13 -12.92 -18.46 3.83
C GLN A 13 -12.73 -17.05 4.40
N ILE A 14 -12.63 -16.96 5.72
CA ILE A 14 -12.29 -15.72 6.41
C ILE A 14 -10.93 -15.95 7.07
N LEU A 15 -9.95 -15.14 6.67
CA LEU A 15 -8.59 -15.22 7.17
C LEU A 15 -8.28 -13.94 7.97
N GLY A 16 -7.94 -14.10 9.25
CA GLY A 16 -7.49 -13.00 10.07
C GLY A 16 -5.98 -12.85 10.02
N THR A 17 -5.50 -11.62 9.92
CA THR A 17 -4.08 -11.34 9.97
C THR A 17 -3.81 -9.99 10.61
N VAL A 18 -2.74 -9.90 11.36
CA VAL A 18 -2.25 -8.65 11.92
C VAL A 18 -0.72 -8.70 11.98
N MET A 19 -0.08 -7.69 11.41
CA MET A 19 1.39 -7.68 11.32
C MET A 19 2.06 -7.35 12.66
N LYS A 20 1.52 -6.37 13.39
CA LYS A 20 2.19 -5.85 14.59
C LYS A 20 2.39 -6.87 15.70
N SER A 21 1.51 -7.86 15.83
CA SER A 21 1.59 -8.89 16.87
C SER A 21 2.43 -10.10 16.48
N ARG A 22 2.96 -10.15 15.24
CA ARG A 22 3.81 -11.24 14.81
C ARG A 22 5.19 -11.17 15.45
N PRO A 23 5.82 -12.32 15.77
CA PRO A 23 7.21 -12.32 16.23
C PRO A 23 8.13 -11.68 15.20
N GLN A 24 9.20 -11.03 15.68
CA GLN A 24 10.15 -10.32 14.82
C GLN A 24 10.76 -11.23 13.75
N ALA A 25 11.06 -12.48 14.09
CA ALA A 25 11.59 -13.45 13.13
C ALA A 25 10.64 -13.70 11.96
N GLU A 26 9.33 -13.77 12.21
CA GLU A 26 8.34 -13.92 11.15
C GLU A 26 8.26 -12.69 10.25
N LYS A 27 8.32 -11.49 10.85
CA LYS A 27 8.34 -10.24 10.08
C LYS A 27 9.54 -10.18 9.15
N HIS A 28 10.72 -10.52 9.66
CA HIS A 28 11.94 -10.56 8.85
C HIS A 28 11.87 -11.60 7.72
N ALA A 29 11.30 -12.77 8.00
CA ALA A 29 11.14 -13.80 6.97
C ALA A 29 10.16 -13.35 5.86
N MET A 30 9.10 -12.63 6.20
CA MET A 30 8.14 -12.09 5.22
C MET A 30 8.80 -11.05 4.33
N VAL A 31 9.59 -10.12 4.91
CA VAL A 31 10.32 -9.10 4.16
C VAL A 31 11.34 -9.74 3.23
N ARG A 32 12.05 -10.77 3.71
CA ARG A 32 13.03 -11.51 2.91
C ARG A 32 12.38 -12.17 1.70
N ARG A 33 11.24 -12.86 1.90
CA ARG A 33 10.50 -13.49 0.80
C ARG A 33 10.00 -12.46 -0.21
N PHE A 34 9.53 -11.31 0.25
CA PHE A 34 9.14 -10.23 -0.65
C PHE A 34 10.31 -9.76 -1.50
N ARG A 35 11.47 -9.53 -0.87
CA ARG A 35 12.69 -9.11 -1.58
C ARG A 35 13.11 -10.12 -2.64
N GLU A 36 13.14 -11.40 -2.29
CA GLU A 36 13.61 -12.47 -3.17
C GLU A 36 12.67 -12.71 -4.36
N HIS A 37 11.37 -12.61 -4.14
CA HIS A 37 10.38 -13.00 -5.16
C HIS A 37 9.74 -11.85 -5.91
N TRP A 38 9.72 -10.64 -5.34
CA TRP A 38 8.90 -9.56 -5.88
C TRP A 38 9.63 -8.26 -6.12
N LEU A 39 10.69 -7.96 -5.37
CA LEU A 39 11.30 -6.63 -5.41
C LEU A 39 11.78 -6.25 -6.81
N GLU A 40 12.38 -7.15 -7.56
CA GLU A 40 12.85 -6.89 -8.92
C GLU A 40 11.72 -6.53 -9.89
N ARG A 41 10.51 -6.95 -9.61
CA ARG A 41 9.35 -6.65 -10.45
C ARG A 41 8.91 -5.20 -10.35
N PHE A 42 9.42 -4.45 -9.39
CA PHE A 42 9.20 -3.01 -9.25
C PHE A 42 10.29 -2.17 -9.89
N SER A 43 11.34 -2.79 -10.45
CA SER A 43 12.40 -2.08 -11.18
C SER A 43 11.90 -1.63 -12.55
N GLY A 44 12.49 -0.55 -13.09
CA GLY A 44 12.07 0.05 -14.34
C GLY A 44 11.88 -0.96 -15.48
N GLY A 45 10.76 -0.88 -16.16
CA GLY A 45 10.38 -1.80 -17.25
C GLY A 45 9.82 -3.14 -16.78
N ALA A 46 9.65 -3.34 -15.47
CA ALA A 46 9.15 -4.59 -14.90
C ALA A 46 7.62 -4.66 -14.83
N SER A 47 7.11 -5.82 -14.41
CA SER A 47 5.67 -6.15 -14.48
C SER A 47 4.80 -5.49 -13.40
N LEU A 48 5.40 -4.96 -12.33
CA LEU A 48 4.67 -4.35 -11.23
C LEU A 48 5.04 -2.88 -11.10
N GLU A 49 4.05 -2.02 -11.18
CA GLU A 49 4.23 -0.58 -11.07
C GLU A 49 3.15 -0.01 -10.15
N PRO A 50 3.53 0.67 -9.05
CA PRO A 50 2.57 1.30 -8.17
C PRO A 50 1.82 2.42 -8.89
N VAL A 51 0.51 2.49 -8.67
CA VAL A 51 -0.27 3.64 -9.15
C VAL A 51 -0.04 4.80 -8.18
N VAL A 52 0.51 5.89 -8.69
CA VAL A 52 0.75 7.11 -7.91
C VAL A 52 -0.28 8.16 -8.30
N ASP A 53 -1.06 8.60 -7.31
CA ASP A 53 -2.04 9.69 -7.50
C ASP A 53 -1.33 11.03 -7.59
N SER A 54 -0.49 11.34 -6.60
CA SER A 54 0.18 12.63 -6.51
C SER A 54 1.40 12.54 -5.59
N THR A 55 2.31 13.49 -5.75
CA THR A 55 3.47 13.65 -4.88
C THR A 55 3.47 15.04 -4.27
N PHE A 56 3.93 15.14 -3.03
CA PHE A 56 4.07 16.38 -2.31
C PHE A 56 5.44 16.42 -1.63
N PRO A 57 6.12 17.56 -1.56
CA PRO A 57 7.30 17.66 -0.72
C PRO A 57 6.92 17.45 0.74
N LEU A 58 7.84 16.94 1.54
CA LEU A 58 7.59 16.67 2.96
C LEU A 58 7.07 17.91 3.70
N ALA A 59 7.58 19.10 3.36
CA ALA A 59 7.12 20.37 3.94
C ALA A 59 5.62 20.62 3.72
N ARG A 60 5.02 19.98 2.72
CA ARG A 60 3.59 20.09 2.40
C ARG A 60 2.79 18.85 2.78
N ALA A 61 3.24 18.11 3.77
CA ALA A 61 2.55 16.90 4.24
C ALA A 61 1.07 17.15 4.60
N ALA A 62 0.75 18.34 5.12
CA ALA A 62 -0.64 18.71 5.42
C ALA A 62 -1.53 18.73 4.17
N ASP A 63 -0.99 19.13 3.02
CA ASP A 63 -1.73 19.11 1.75
C ASP A 63 -1.97 17.67 1.29
N ALA A 64 -0.97 16.81 1.45
CA ALA A 64 -1.10 15.39 1.17
C ALA A 64 -2.19 14.73 2.03
N HIS A 65 -2.25 15.06 3.32
CA HIS A 65 -3.31 14.59 4.21
C HIS A 65 -4.69 15.08 3.77
N ARG A 66 -4.82 16.35 3.39
CA ARG A 66 -6.08 16.89 2.86
C ARG A 66 -6.51 16.17 1.59
N ARG A 67 -5.57 15.87 0.70
CA ARG A 67 -5.84 15.08 -0.50
C ARG A 67 -6.40 13.70 -0.15
N MET A 68 -5.77 13.02 0.81
CA MET A 68 -6.23 11.69 1.26
C MET A 68 -7.61 11.76 1.91
N GLU A 69 -7.85 12.75 2.77
CA GLU A 69 -9.12 12.94 3.47
C GLU A 69 -10.28 13.24 2.53
N SER A 70 -10.00 13.87 1.39
CA SER A 70 -11.02 14.13 0.37
C SER A 70 -11.53 12.86 -0.32
N ALA A 71 -10.83 11.74 -0.14
CA ALA A 71 -11.12 10.45 -0.76
C ALA A 71 -11.18 10.50 -2.31
N ALA A 72 -10.58 11.54 -2.91
CA ALA A 72 -10.55 11.71 -4.37
C ALA A 72 -9.29 11.12 -5.01
N ASN A 73 -8.34 10.61 -4.20
CA ASN A 73 -7.12 10.02 -4.72
C ASN A 73 -7.37 8.63 -5.32
N VAL A 74 -6.66 8.35 -6.40
CA VAL A 74 -6.59 7.02 -7.02
C VAL A 74 -5.14 6.56 -6.98
N GLY A 75 -4.83 5.62 -6.10
CA GLY A 75 -3.47 5.16 -5.87
C GLY A 75 -2.80 5.81 -4.66
N LYS A 76 -1.48 5.79 -4.65
CA LYS A 76 -0.67 6.24 -3.52
C LYS A 76 -0.36 7.73 -3.58
N ILE A 77 -0.40 8.38 -2.44
CA ILE A 77 0.09 9.74 -2.26
C ILE A 77 1.49 9.63 -1.67
N ILE A 78 2.48 10.24 -2.33
CA ILE A 78 3.89 10.10 -1.99
C ILE A 78 4.40 11.42 -1.42
N LEU A 79 5.19 11.34 -0.35
CA LEU A 79 5.95 12.47 0.15
C LEU A 79 7.39 12.38 -0.34
N THR A 80 7.92 13.45 -0.92
CA THR A 80 9.28 13.51 -1.45
C THR A 80 10.16 14.44 -0.60
N MET A 81 11.46 14.27 -0.71
CA MET A 81 12.44 15.10 -0.04
C MET A 81 12.93 16.29 -0.89
N GLY A 82 12.49 16.38 -2.15
CA GLY A 82 12.83 17.46 -3.07
C GLY A 82 11.60 18.00 -3.77
N ASP A 83 11.71 19.20 -4.33
CA ASP A 83 10.62 19.85 -5.04
C ASP A 83 10.51 19.39 -6.50
N GLU A 84 11.60 18.87 -7.06
CA GLU A 84 11.69 18.43 -8.44
C GLU A 84 10.86 17.19 -8.76
N ASP A 85 10.46 16.45 -7.73
CA ASP A 85 9.70 15.20 -7.89
C ASP A 85 8.18 15.40 -7.78
N LEU A 86 7.71 16.64 -7.88
CA LEU A 86 6.29 16.94 -7.75
C LEU A 86 5.49 16.44 -8.95
N VAL A 87 4.49 15.60 -8.68
CA VAL A 87 3.45 15.25 -9.65
C VAL A 87 2.17 15.97 -9.24
N PRO A 88 1.57 16.79 -10.13
CA PRO A 88 0.33 17.48 -9.81
C PRO A 88 -0.76 16.49 -9.44
N ALA A 89 -1.55 16.82 -8.42
CA ALA A 89 -2.73 16.05 -8.07
C ALA A 89 -3.77 16.16 -9.19
N ALA A 90 -4.26 15.01 -9.62
CA ALA A 90 -5.28 14.95 -10.67
C ALA A 90 -6.63 15.52 -10.17
#